data_54b956b678a53c71451178abee52f831
#
_entry.id   54b956b678a53c71451178abee52f831
#
_cell.length_a   1.000
_cell.length_b   1.000
_cell.length_c   1.000
_cell.angle_alpha   90.00
_cell.angle_beta   90.00
_cell.angle_gamma   90.00
#
_symmetry.space_group_name_H-M   'P 1'
#
loop_
_entity.id
_entity.type
_entity.pdbx_description
1 polymer ?
#
loop_
_entity_poly.entity_id
_entity_poly.type
_entity_poly.pdbx_seq_one_letter_code
_entity_poly.pdbx_strand_id
1 'polypeptide(L)'
;RLSLVGSEMCIRDSVHYDRKLDGRIAQGVVSINAFKGVSFGEGFKAAEKPGSEIQDEIHYDSDSGYFRATNHLGGFEGGMSNGMPIIVNGVMKPIPTLYKPLNSVDINTKEDFKATIERSDSCAVPAASVVCEHVIAFELAKALLEEFQSNHIDQLKSQIEERRQLNIEF
;
A
#
# COMPACT_ATOMS: atom_id res chain seq x y z
N ARG A 1 6.74 -0.57 8.35
CA ARG A 1 6.49 -1.54 7.27
C ARG A 1 5.18 -2.25 7.59
N LEU A 2 4.15 -1.99 6.82
CA LEU A 2 2.89 -2.73 6.87
C LEU A 2 2.99 -3.86 5.86
N SER A 3 2.81 -5.09 6.32
CA SER A 3 2.61 -6.25 5.47
C SER A 3 1.18 -6.71 5.71
N LEU A 4 0.30 -6.46 4.76
CA LEU A 4 -0.98 -7.13 4.71
C LEU A 4 -0.74 -8.46 4.01
N VAL A 5 -0.89 -9.56 4.74
CA VAL A 5 -0.97 -10.89 4.16
C VAL A 5 -2.34 -10.97 3.48
N GLY A 6 -2.38 -10.52 2.25
CA GLY A 6 -3.54 -10.65 1.38
C GLY A 6 -3.57 -12.04 0.79
N SER A 7 -4.76 -12.54 0.65
CA SER A 7 -5.14 -13.80 0.01
C SER A 7 -4.35 -14.07 -1.28
N GLU A 8 -4.09 -15.32 -1.55
CA GLU A 8 -3.61 -15.94 -2.81
C GLU A 8 -4.51 -15.65 -4.03
N MET A 9 -5.13 -14.50 -4.06
CA MET A 9 -6.15 -14.15 -5.03
C MET A 9 -5.66 -12.99 -5.87
N CYS A 10 -5.44 -13.24 -7.16
CA CYS A 10 -5.36 -12.17 -8.14
C CYS A 10 -6.72 -11.45 -8.17
N ILE A 11 -6.83 -10.34 -7.48
CA ILE A 11 -7.93 -9.41 -7.72
C ILE A 11 -7.62 -8.81 -9.09
N ARG A 12 -8.40 -9.15 -10.09
CA ARG A 12 -8.19 -8.70 -11.47
C ARG A 12 -8.61 -7.25 -11.59
N ASP A 13 -7.71 -6.38 -11.13
CA ASP A 13 -7.89 -4.93 -11.15
C ASP A 13 -7.84 -4.43 -12.60
N SER A 14 -8.35 -3.25 -12.82
CA SER A 14 -8.32 -2.60 -14.12
C SER A 14 -6.88 -2.31 -14.57
N VAL A 15 -6.59 -2.52 -15.86
CA VAL A 15 -5.35 -2.08 -16.51
C VAL A 15 -5.31 -0.57 -16.76
N HIS A 16 -6.42 0.13 -16.61
CA HIS A 16 -6.49 1.58 -16.81
C HIS A 16 -5.75 2.30 -15.68
N TYR A 17 -4.94 3.29 -16.05
CA TYR A 17 -4.04 4.00 -15.13
C TYR A 17 -4.74 4.61 -13.91
N ASP A 18 -5.99 5.05 -14.06
CA ASP A 18 -6.82 5.68 -13.03
C ASP A 18 -7.51 4.68 -12.09
N ARG A 19 -7.46 3.38 -12.42
CA ARG A 19 -8.13 2.30 -11.68
C ARG A 19 -7.18 1.23 -11.16
N LYS A 20 -5.90 1.34 -11.46
CA LYS A 20 -4.89 0.41 -10.94
C LYS A 20 -4.88 0.40 -9.42
N LEU A 21 -4.84 -0.77 -8.83
CA LEU A 21 -4.94 -0.93 -7.38
C LEU A 21 -3.75 -0.31 -6.63
N ASP A 22 -2.53 -0.44 -7.17
CA ASP A 22 -1.34 0.21 -6.64
C ASP A 22 -1.49 1.73 -6.61
N GLY A 23 -2.01 2.33 -7.69
CA GLY A 23 -2.29 3.75 -7.79
C GLY A 23 -3.33 4.22 -6.77
N ARG A 24 -4.42 3.46 -6.58
CA ARG A 24 -5.48 3.75 -5.60
C ARG A 24 -4.96 3.67 -4.17
N ILE A 25 -4.19 2.62 -3.85
CA ILE A 25 -3.55 2.47 -2.54
C ILE A 25 -2.56 3.62 -2.32
N ALA A 26 -1.73 3.96 -3.32
CA ALA A 26 -0.78 5.06 -3.21
C ALA A 26 -1.48 6.40 -2.92
N GLN A 27 -2.57 6.70 -3.62
CA GLN A 27 -3.39 7.88 -3.38
C GLN A 27 -3.95 7.88 -1.95
N GLY A 28 -4.53 6.76 -1.51
CA GLY A 28 -5.06 6.60 -0.16
C GLY A 28 -4.00 6.86 0.91
N VAL A 29 -2.84 6.23 0.79
CA VAL A 29 -1.73 6.37 1.75
C VAL A 29 -1.19 7.80 1.78
N VAL A 30 -0.95 8.42 0.64
CA VAL A 30 -0.41 9.79 0.59
C VAL A 30 -1.45 10.82 1.06
N SER A 31 -2.76 10.51 1.00
CA SER A 31 -3.82 11.37 1.54
C SER A 31 -3.85 11.43 3.06
N ILE A 32 -3.22 10.47 3.76
CA ILE A 32 -3.09 10.50 5.22
C ILE A 32 -2.19 11.66 5.63
N ASN A 33 -2.61 12.43 6.62
CA ASN A 33 -1.84 13.59 7.10
C ASN A 33 -0.40 13.21 7.45
N ALA A 34 0.53 14.03 7.00
CA ALA A 34 1.97 13.92 7.20
C ALA A 34 2.67 12.80 6.40
N PHE A 35 1.98 11.95 5.68
CA PHE A 35 2.63 11.04 4.73
C PHE A 35 3.21 11.83 3.55
N LYS A 36 4.43 11.49 3.13
CA LYS A 36 5.19 12.17 2.08
C LYS A 36 5.71 11.24 0.99
N GLY A 37 5.51 9.95 1.15
CA GLY A 37 5.86 8.97 0.14
C GLY A 37 5.24 7.62 0.43
N VAL A 38 5.11 6.84 -0.64
CA VAL A 38 4.65 5.47 -0.62
C VAL A 38 5.48 4.67 -1.62
N SER A 39 5.74 3.42 -1.32
CA SER A 39 6.34 2.48 -2.25
C SER A 39 5.83 1.06 -1.99
N PHE A 40 5.97 0.20 -3.00
CA PHE A 40 5.57 -1.19 -2.95
C PHE A 40 6.80 -2.11 -2.98
N GLY A 41 6.76 -3.23 -2.26
CA GLY A 41 7.86 -4.18 -2.22
C GLY A 41 9.20 -3.54 -1.82
N GLU A 42 10.22 -3.72 -2.64
CA GLU A 42 11.53 -3.10 -2.45
C GLU A 42 11.53 -1.59 -2.73
N GLY A 43 10.54 -1.09 -3.45
CA GLY A 43 10.37 0.34 -3.73
C GLY A 43 11.58 0.93 -4.46
N PHE A 44 12.11 2.04 -3.94
CA PHE A 44 13.24 2.73 -4.56
C PHE A 44 14.53 1.89 -4.63
N LYS A 45 14.69 0.89 -3.76
CA LYS A 45 15.85 -0.01 -3.80
C LYS A 45 15.89 -0.86 -5.07
N ALA A 46 14.76 -1.04 -5.75
CA ALA A 46 14.71 -1.74 -7.02
C ALA A 46 15.57 -1.07 -8.10
N ALA A 47 15.77 0.26 -8.03
CA ALA A 47 16.62 0.99 -8.97
C ALA A 47 18.12 0.75 -8.78
N GLU A 48 18.53 0.13 -7.66
CA GLU A 48 19.92 -0.16 -7.32
C GLU A 48 20.36 -1.56 -7.79
N LYS A 49 19.44 -2.35 -8.34
CA LYS A 49 19.64 -3.75 -8.71
C LYS A 49 19.37 -4.00 -10.20
N PRO A 50 20.02 -4.99 -10.81
CA PRO A 50 19.67 -5.45 -12.15
C PRO A 50 18.28 -6.08 -12.16
N GLY A 51 17.59 -6.02 -13.31
CA GLY A 51 16.23 -6.54 -13.44
C GLY A 51 16.08 -8.02 -13.06
N SER A 52 17.11 -8.83 -13.30
CA SER A 52 17.14 -10.25 -12.90
C SER A 52 17.08 -10.49 -11.40
N GLU A 53 17.39 -9.50 -10.57
CA GLU A 53 17.34 -9.59 -9.10
C GLU A 53 16.08 -8.95 -8.50
N ILE A 54 15.23 -8.37 -9.36
CA ILE A 54 14.00 -7.65 -8.94
C ILE A 54 12.75 -8.37 -9.42
N GLN A 55 12.79 -9.00 -10.60
CA GLN A 55 11.61 -9.70 -11.11
C GLN A 55 11.34 -10.95 -10.27
N ASP A 56 10.06 -11.16 -9.91
CA ASP A 56 9.63 -12.33 -9.16
C ASP A 56 9.35 -13.48 -10.13
N GLU A 57 10.17 -14.54 -10.07
CA GLU A 57 10.05 -15.69 -10.95
C GLU A 57 8.76 -16.48 -10.70
N ILE A 58 8.15 -16.97 -11.77
CA ILE A 58 6.97 -17.83 -11.73
C ILE A 58 7.41 -19.29 -11.65
N HIS A 59 6.86 -19.99 -10.68
CA HIS A 59 7.01 -21.44 -10.51
C HIS A 59 5.63 -22.11 -10.55
N TYR A 60 5.65 -23.42 -10.73
CA TYR A 60 4.47 -24.26 -10.71
C TYR A 60 4.67 -25.45 -9.77
N ASP A 61 3.67 -25.74 -8.98
CA ASP A 61 3.57 -26.90 -8.13
C ASP A 61 2.20 -27.57 -8.31
N SER A 62 2.15 -28.90 -8.31
CA SER A 62 0.92 -29.67 -8.60
C SER A 62 -0.20 -29.44 -7.58
N ASP A 63 0.15 -29.06 -6.35
CA ASP A 63 -0.82 -28.92 -5.25
C ASP A 63 -1.28 -27.48 -5.07
N SER A 64 -0.42 -26.51 -5.38
CA SER A 64 -0.67 -25.06 -5.19
C SER A 64 -0.82 -24.28 -6.50
N GLY A 65 -0.60 -24.89 -7.66
CA GLY A 65 -0.63 -24.22 -8.95
C GLY A 65 0.55 -23.27 -9.17
N TYR A 66 0.32 -22.16 -9.84
CA TYR A 66 1.34 -21.15 -10.11
C TYR A 66 1.60 -20.27 -8.88
N PHE A 67 2.87 -20.06 -8.54
CA PHE A 67 3.29 -19.21 -7.44
C PHE A 67 4.58 -18.43 -7.74
N ARG A 68 4.90 -17.42 -6.92
CA ARG A 68 6.14 -16.66 -6.98
C ARG A 68 7.09 -17.11 -5.88
N ALA A 69 8.36 -17.36 -6.20
CA ALA A 69 9.39 -17.72 -5.22
C ALA A 69 9.82 -16.53 -4.35
N THR A 70 9.70 -15.30 -4.88
CA THR A 70 10.06 -14.05 -4.22
C THR A 70 8.92 -13.06 -4.30
N ASN A 71 9.02 -11.95 -3.58
CA ASN A 71 8.02 -10.87 -3.59
C ASN A 71 8.70 -9.49 -3.54
N HIS A 72 9.64 -9.27 -4.44
CA HIS A 72 10.37 -8.01 -4.56
C HIS A 72 9.46 -6.87 -5.00
N LEU A 73 8.48 -7.18 -5.87
CA LEU A 73 7.50 -6.23 -6.41
C LEU A 73 6.37 -5.90 -5.42
N GLY A 74 6.30 -6.64 -4.28
CA GLY A 74 5.35 -6.34 -3.21
C GLY A 74 3.89 -6.63 -3.54
N GLY A 75 3.64 -7.67 -4.34
CA GLY A 75 2.31 -8.15 -4.68
C GLY A 75 1.67 -7.50 -5.90
N PHE A 76 2.42 -6.66 -6.64
CA PHE A 76 1.91 -5.95 -7.82
C PHE A 76 2.77 -6.16 -9.05
N GLU A 77 2.11 -6.43 -10.18
CA GLU A 77 2.69 -6.46 -11.52
C GLU A 77 1.77 -5.71 -12.48
N GLY A 78 2.34 -4.74 -13.21
CA GLY A 78 1.55 -3.90 -14.11
C GLY A 78 0.47 -3.04 -13.42
N GLY A 79 0.53 -2.90 -12.09
CA GLY A 79 -0.45 -2.21 -11.27
C GLY A 79 -1.62 -3.08 -10.81
N MET A 80 -1.55 -4.38 -11.11
CA MET A 80 -2.53 -5.40 -10.69
C MET A 80 -1.92 -6.29 -9.61
N SER A 81 -2.77 -6.80 -8.71
CA SER A 81 -2.34 -7.79 -7.72
C SER A 81 -1.99 -9.12 -8.40
N ASN A 82 -0.93 -9.78 -7.93
CA ASN A 82 -0.44 -11.05 -8.46
C ASN A 82 -0.62 -12.24 -7.52
N GLY A 83 -1.47 -12.10 -6.49
CA GLY A 83 -1.73 -13.14 -5.50
C GLY A 83 -0.72 -13.19 -4.34
N MET A 84 0.41 -12.51 -4.45
CA MET A 84 1.39 -12.41 -3.38
C MET A 84 0.95 -11.42 -2.30
N PRO A 85 1.52 -11.49 -1.07
CA PRO A 85 1.27 -10.51 -0.03
C PRO A 85 1.55 -9.08 -0.52
N ILE A 86 0.59 -8.18 -0.31
CA ILE A 86 0.76 -6.76 -0.65
C ILE A 86 1.64 -6.09 0.40
N ILE A 87 2.81 -5.59 -0.05
CA ILE A 87 3.79 -4.91 0.80
C ILE A 87 3.79 -3.42 0.45
N VAL A 88 3.31 -2.60 1.37
CA VAL A 88 3.26 -1.15 1.23
C VAL A 88 4.18 -0.49 2.26
N ASN A 89 5.05 0.39 1.81
CA ASN A 89 5.93 1.18 2.67
C ASN A 89 5.53 2.64 2.59
N GLY A 90 5.21 3.25 3.72
CA GLY A 90 4.87 4.65 3.82
C GLY A 90 5.96 5.46 4.52
N VAL A 91 6.21 6.68 4.06
CA VAL A 91 7.13 7.62 4.68
C VAL A 91 6.36 8.81 5.22
N MET A 92 6.56 9.09 6.50
CA MET A 92 5.89 10.16 7.22
C MET A 92 6.91 11.23 7.62
N LYS A 93 6.56 12.52 7.44
CA LYS A 93 7.39 13.62 7.93
C LYS A 93 7.41 13.63 9.45
N PRO A 94 8.49 14.09 10.09
CA PRO A 94 8.54 14.30 11.53
C PRO A 94 7.46 15.29 12.00
N ILE A 95 7.12 15.22 13.28
CA ILE A 95 6.21 16.15 13.94
C ILE A 95 6.75 17.58 13.79
N PRO A 96 5.90 18.56 13.41
CA PRO A 96 6.38 19.92 13.11
C PRO A 96 6.73 20.75 14.35
N THR A 97 6.19 20.39 15.52
CA THR A 97 6.53 21.05 16.79
C THR A 97 7.89 20.58 17.30
N LEU A 98 8.84 21.48 17.33
CA LEU A 98 10.23 21.18 17.67
C LEU A 98 10.64 21.87 18.95
N TYR A 99 11.37 21.16 19.83
CA TYR A 99 12.03 21.78 20.99
C TYR A 99 13.14 22.77 20.61
N LYS A 100 13.66 22.66 19.36
CA LYS A 100 14.54 23.66 18.74
C LYS A 100 13.73 24.39 17.67
N PRO A 101 13.11 25.54 18.02
CA PRO A 101 12.17 26.21 17.12
C PRO A 101 12.86 26.76 15.89
N LEU A 102 12.18 26.61 14.75
CA LEU A 102 12.59 27.19 13.48
C LEU A 102 12.21 28.68 13.42
N ASN A 103 12.79 29.40 12.48
CA ASN A 103 12.38 30.76 12.18
C ASN A 103 10.98 30.76 11.58
N SER A 104 10.20 31.74 11.96
CA SER A 104 8.88 32.07 11.44
C SER A 104 8.78 33.57 11.21
N VAL A 105 7.65 34.04 10.72
CA VAL A 105 7.41 35.46 10.43
C VAL A 105 6.09 35.87 11.07
N ASP A 106 6.08 37.01 11.77
CA ASP A 106 4.86 37.60 12.29
C ASP A 106 3.97 38.07 11.13
N ILE A 107 2.70 37.67 11.17
CA ILE A 107 1.77 37.94 10.07
C ILE A 107 1.44 39.41 9.90
N ASN A 108 1.51 40.19 10.97
CA ASN A 108 1.17 41.62 10.98
C ASN A 108 2.42 42.49 10.72
N THR A 109 3.50 42.29 11.49
CA THR A 109 4.73 43.13 11.42
C THR A 109 5.63 42.70 10.28
N LYS A 110 5.52 41.45 9.79
CA LYS A 110 6.42 40.83 8.79
C LYS A 110 7.87 40.66 9.28
N GLU A 111 8.06 40.73 10.58
CA GLU A 111 9.38 40.57 11.21
C GLU A 111 9.64 39.09 11.52
N ASP A 112 10.91 38.68 11.43
CA ASP A 112 11.34 37.34 11.79
C ASP A 112 11.24 37.11 13.30
N PHE A 113 10.71 35.95 13.68
CA PHE A 113 10.70 35.49 15.07
C PHE A 113 10.87 33.98 15.16
N LYS A 114 11.18 33.48 16.35
CA LYS A 114 11.23 32.03 16.60
C LYS A 114 9.84 31.48 16.85
N ALA A 115 9.52 30.37 16.18
CA ALA A 115 8.26 29.67 16.39
C ALA A 115 8.10 29.27 17.85
N THR A 116 6.86 29.23 18.32
CA THR A 116 6.54 28.84 19.69
C THR A 116 6.86 27.36 19.92
N ILE A 117 7.45 27.05 21.08
CA ILE A 117 7.66 25.68 21.52
C ILE A 117 6.37 25.18 22.15
N GLU A 118 5.76 24.17 21.55
CA GLU A 118 4.57 23.52 22.07
C GLU A 118 4.87 22.08 22.46
N ARG A 119 4.16 21.58 23.47
CA ARG A 119 4.22 20.16 23.82
C ARG A 119 3.65 19.33 22.68
N SER A 120 4.40 18.34 22.23
CA SER A 120 3.92 17.38 21.24
C SER A 120 4.38 15.97 21.60
N ASP A 121 3.75 14.98 20.97
CA ASP A 121 4.19 13.60 21.07
C ASP A 121 5.54 13.39 20.41
N SER A 122 6.30 12.41 20.87
CA SER A 122 7.62 12.11 20.31
C SER A 122 7.55 11.52 18.91
N CYS A 123 6.50 10.75 18.62
CA CYS A 123 6.35 10.04 17.35
C CYS A 123 4.87 9.72 17.08
N ALA A 124 4.42 9.97 15.87
CA ALA A 124 3.06 9.63 15.42
C ALA A 124 3.00 8.35 14.56
N VAL A 125 4.14 7.72 14.27
CA VAL A 125 4.22 6.55 13.36
C VAL A 125 3.37 5.37 13.84
N PRO A 126 3.34 4.97 15.13
CA PRO A 126 2.50 3.84 15.56
C PRO A 126 1.01 4.06 15.27
N ALA A 127 0.48 5.24 15.57
CA ALA A 127 -0.92 5.58 15.27
C ALA A 127 -1.16 5.67 13.75
N ALA A 128 -0.25 6.29 13.03
CA ALA A 128 -0.32 6.43 11.57
C ALA A 128 -0.26 5.07 10.85
N SER A 129 0.45 4.09 11.39
CA SER A 129 0.50 2.74 10.82
C SER A 129 -0.86 2.05 10.84
N VAL A 130 -1.60 2.17 11.95
CA VAL A 130 -2.96 1.63 12.07
C VAL A 130 -3.92 2.31 11.10
N VAL A 131 -3.85 3.64 10.98
CA VAL A 131 -4.66 4.39 10.00
C VAL A 131 -4.34 3.94 8.57
N CYS A 132 -3.06 3.80 8.25
CA CYS A 132 -2.59 3.37 6.93
C CYS A 132 -3.11 1.96 6.59
N GLU A 133 -3.04 1.03 7.52
CA GLU A 133 -3.58 -0.33 7.36
C GLU A 133 -5.07 -0.31 6.99
N HIS A 134 -5.87 0.48 7.70
CA HIS A 134 -7.30 0.58 7.43
C HIS A 134 -7.61 1.27 6.10
N VAL A 135 -6.84 2.28 5.71
CA VAL A 135 -6.97 2.92 4.38
C VAL A 135 -6.68 1.90 3.28
N ILE A 136 -5.62 1.10 3.41
CA ILE A 136 -5.28 0.05 2.45
C ILE A 136 -6.38 -1.02 2.41
N ALA A 137 -6.84 -1.49 3.56
CA ALA A 137 -7.91 -2.47 3.66
C ALA A 137 -9.21 -1.97 2.99
N PHE A 138 -9.51 -0.69 3.12
CA PHE A 138 -10.67 -0.07 2.47
C PHE A 138 -10.54 -0.07 0.94
N GLU A 139 -9.38 0.28 0.39
CA GLU A 139 -9.14 0.24 -1.06
C GLU A 139 -9.18 -1.20 -1.61
N LEU A 140 -8.64 -2.17 -0.85
CA LEU A 140 -8.74 -3.59 -1.21
C LEU A 140 -10.20 -4.07 -1.21
N ALA A 141 -10.98 -3.69 -0.20
CA ALA A 141 -12.40 -4.05 -0.13
C ALA A 141 -13.20 -3.45 -1.31
N LYS A 142 -12.91 -2.21 -1.70
CA LYS A 142 -13.51 -1.59 -2.89
C LYS A 142 -13.17 -2.36 -4.16
N ALA A 143 -11.90 -2.67 -4.39
CA ALA A 143 -11.46 -3.43 -5.55
C ALA A 143 -12.10 -4.83 -5.60
N LEU A 144 -12.19 -5.49 -4.45
CA LEU A 144 -12.85 -6.80 -4.33
C LEU A 144 -14.33 -6.73 -4.72
N LEU A 145 -15.06 -5.72 -4.27
CA LEU A 145 -16.48 -5.53 -4.59
C LEU A 145 -16.71 -5.05 -6.03
N GLU A 146 -15.73 -4.42 -6.65
CA GLU A 146 -15.77 -4.08 -8.08
C GLU A 146 -15.60 -5.32 -8.97
N GLU A 147 -14.75 -6.28 -8.56
CA GLU A 147 -14.54 -7.54 -9.29
C GLU A 147 -15.68 -8.54 -9.04
N PHE A 148 -16.06 -8.72 -7.77
CA PHE A 148 -17.09 -9.66 -7.34
C PHE A 148 -18.37 -8.91 -6.94
N GLN A 149 -19.20 -8.61 -7.91
CA GLN A 149 -20.44 -7.86 -7.68
C GLN A 149 -21.45 -8.70 -6.92
N SER A 150 -21.57 -8.48 -5.62
CA SER A 150 -22.54 -9.13 -4.76
C SER A 150 -23.03 -8.20 -3.65
N ASN A 151 -24.31 -8.31 -3.31
CA ASN A 151 -24.93 -7.63 -2.18
C ASN A 151 -25.12 -8.54 -0.96
N HIS A 152 -24.62 -9.79 -1.02
CA HIS A 152 -24.71 -10.76 0.07
C HIS A 152 -23.34 -11.39 0.34
N ILE A 153 -22.92 -11.41 1.61
CA ILE A 153 -21.56 -11.84 2.00
C ILE A 153 -21.27 -13.31 1.65
N ASP A 154 -22.24 -14.21 1.78
CA ASP A 154 -22.02 -15.61 1.47
C ASP A 154 -21.88 -15.85 -0.03
N GLN A 155 -22.62 -15.11 -0.85
CA GLN A 155 -22.45 -15.12 -2.30
C GLN A 155 -21.08 -14.58 -2.70
N LEU A 156 -20.61 -13.51 -2.09
CA LEU A 156 -19.27 -12.97 -2.31
C LEU A 156 -18.19 -14.00 -1.99
N LYS A 157 -18.29 -14.67 -0.83
CA LYS A 157 -17.37 -15.75 -0.44
C LYS A 157 -17.36 -16.90 -1.44
N SER A 158 -18.53 -17.31 -1.91
CA SER A 158 -18.65 -18.38 -2.92
C SER A 158 -17.96 -18.01 -4.24
N GLN A 159 -18.16 -16.79 -4.73
CA GLN A 159 -17.51 -16.30 -5.96
C GLN A 159 -15.98 -16.23 -5.81
N ILE A 160 -15.49 -15.82 -4.65
CA ILE A 160 -14.06 -15.78 -4.34
C ILE A 160 -13.48 -17.20 -4.36
N GLU A 161 -14.14 -18.15 -3.71
CA GLU A 161 -13.66 -19.54 -3.65
C GLU A 161 -13.71 -20.22 -5.03
N GLU A 162 -14.74 -20.01 -5.81
CA GLU A 162 -14.84 -20.49 -7.19
C GLU A 162 -13.67 -19.95 -8.04
N ARG A 163 -13.33 -18.65 -7.91
CA ARG A 163 -12.19 -18.07 -8.61
C ARG A 163 -10.85 -18.68 -8.19
N ARG A 164 -10.68 -18.99 -6.90
CA ARG A 164 -9.46 -19.67 -6.40
C ARG A 164 -9.30 -21.03 -7.02
N GLN A 165 -10.36 -21.82 -7.08
CA GLN A 165 -10.31 -23.15 -7.70
C GLN A 165 -9.96 -23.06 -9.19
N LEU A 166 -10.60 -22.16 -9.93
CA LEU A 166 -10.26 -21.92 -11.34
C LEU A 166 -8.78 -21.53 -11.56
N ASN A 167 -8.20 -20.78 -10.65
CA ASN A 167 -6.78 -20.39 -10.75
C ASN A 167 -5.82 -21.56 -10.48
N ILE A 168 -6.22 -22.55 -9.67
CA ILE A 168 -5.43 -23.75 -9.41
C ILE A 168 -5.53 -24.73 -10.59
N GLU A 169 -6.71 -24.84 -11.20
CA GLU A 169 -6.98 -25.76 -12.32
C GLU A 169 -6.42 -25.26 -13.67
N PHE A 170 -6.06 -23.96 -13.78
CA PHE A 170 -5.52 -23.36 -15.02
C PHE A 170 -4.04 -23.74 -15.23
#